data_6fc043898de742560d877930dce566e1
#
_entry.id   6fc043898de742560d877930dce566e1
#
_cell.length_a   1.000
_cell.length_b   1.000
_cell.length_c   1.000
_cell.angle_alpha   90.00
_cell.angle_beta   90.00
_cell.angle_gamma   90.00
#
_symmetry.space_group_name_H-M   'P 1'
#
loop_
_entity.id
_entity.type
_entity.pdbx_description
1 polymer ?
#
loop_
_entity_poly.entity_id
_entity_poly.type
_entity_poly.pdbx_seq_one_letter_code
_entity_poly.pdbx_strand_id
1 'polypeptide(L)'
;MLQNVGIIGIILGIIGRFWPVWLALIVLLTLSFMFRRRLGLYGHLISSGVGLAGVIIVGFWLFTALFAGIVAPFGPLEQIVVMKHALPGSIEPATGIPFYLGGDKLARDVFSRMIYGSRIVLAIAPAATAISLMVGCLLGLPAGYFSGRIDALLSFIANLVLAFPVILLFYLLVTPGIMDTPVPYAMAGFFFIFPILFLCALFYTGYSKQKAKLITLLGLTLIIGGYIYIGLVFDRDPLNLIHIEPNELNIFVAVAFASSPGVFRIVRGLTLDIKTREYINAALTRGEHPWYIMLWEILPNARGPLIVDTCLRIGYTTILLGTLGFFGLGMSSESPDWGTAIKDGSQFLRLYAWPALVPAIALMSFVLGLNLLADSLREQSLRD
;
A
#
# COMPACT_ATOMS: atom_id res chain seq x y z
N MET A 1 -13.83 22.11 34.39
CA MET A 1 -14.22 21.92 32.97
C MET A 1 -13.05 22.32 32.10
N LEU A 2 -12.68 21.48 31.11
CA LEU A 2 -11.65 21.87 30.15
C LEU A 2 -12.16 23.03 29.29
N GLN A 3 -11.27 23.99 29.00
CA GLN A 3 -11.59 25.04 28.03
C GLN A 3 -11.76 24.44 26.63
N ASN A 4 -12.60 25.02 25.78
CA ASN A 4 -12.87 24.53 24.43
C ASN A 4 -12.79 25.67 23.42
N VAL A 5 -12.18 25.40 22.27
CA VAL A 5 -11.93 26.42 21.21
C VAL A 5 -13.17 26.72 20.37
N GLY A 6 -14.24 25.97 20.53
CA GLY A 6 -15.43 26.06 19.67
C GLY A 6 -15.19 25.52 18.23
N ILE A 7 -16.27 25.34 17.46
CA ILE A 7 -16.25 24.70 16.14
C ILE A 7 -15.37 25.45 15.14
N ILE A 8 -15.46 26.79 15.11
CA ILE A 8 -14.66 27.62 14.20
C ILE A 8 -13.17 27.47 14.50
N GLY A 9 -12.78 27.49 15.79
CA GLY A 9 -11.40 27.30 16.22
C GLY A 9 -10.86 25.91 15.86
N ILE A 10 -11.69 24.86 15.93
CA ILE A 10 -11.33 23.50 15.51
C ILE A 10 -11.02 23.49 14.00
N ILE A 11 -11.93 24.01 13.17
CA ILE A 11 -11.78 24.01 11.71
C ILE A 11 -10.53 24.80 11.29
N LEU A 12 -10.37 26.03 11.79
CA LEU A 12 -9.21 26.86 11.46
C LEU A 12 -7.90 26.25 11.96
N GLY A 13 -7.93 25.63 13.15
CA GLY A 13 -6.77 24.95 13.71
C GLY A 13 -6.35 23.74 12.87
N ILE A 14 -7.29 22.89 12.45
CA ILE A 14 -7.03 21.74 11.56
C ILE A 14 -6.47 22.24 10.22
N ILE A 15 -7.12 23.19 9.56
CA ILE A 15 -6.65 23.73 8.28
C ILE A 15 -5.23 24.31 8.43
N GLY A 16 -4.98 25.03 9.53
CA GLY A 16 -3.67 25.61 9.82
C GLY A 16 -2.60 24.54 10.05
N ARG A 17 -2.92 23.44 10.75
CA ARG A 17 -1.96 22.34 10.97
C ARG A 17 -1.55 21.64 9.68
N PHE A 18 -2.45 21.52 8.72
CA PHE A 18 -2.17 20.91 7.42
C PHE A 18 -1.42 21.83 6.43
N TRP A 19 -0.87 22.99 6.86
CA TRP A 19 -0.16 23.92 5.98
C TRP A 19 0.95 23.24 5.12
N PRO A 20 1.78 22.29 5.62
CA PRO A 20 2.80 21.67 4.78
C PRO A 20 2.18 20.78 3.69
N VAL A 21 1.04 20.15 4.01
CA VAL A 21 0.29 19.30 3.08
C VAL A 21 -0.32 20.15 1.96
N TRP A 22 -0.95 21.27 2.31
CA TRP A 22 -1.51 22.21 1.32
C TRP A 22 -0.45 22.77 0.40
N LEU A 23 0.69 23.18 0.95
CA LEU A 23 1.81 23.69 0.16
C LEU A 23 2.33 22.62 -0.81
N ALA A 24 2.55 21.39 -0.34
CA ALA A 24 3.00 20.29 -1.17
C ALA A 24 1.97 19.93 -2.27
N LEU A 25 0.68 19.94 -1.96
CA LEU A 25 -0.39 19.73 -2.95
C LEU A 25 -0.41 20.84 -4.01
N ILE A 26 -0.29 22.10 -3.61
CA ILE A 26 -0.23 23.25 -4.54
C ILE A 26 0.97 23.08 -5.48
N VAL A 27 2.15 22.77 -4.94
CA VAL A 27 3.35 22.53 -5.75
C VAL A 27 3.14 21.34 -6.71
N LEU A 28 2.62 20.22 -6.22
CA LEU A 28 2.33 19.05 -7.04
C LEU A 28 1.39 19.42 -8.20
N LEU A 29 0.27 20.07 -7.90
CA LEU A 29 -0.72 20.42 -8.92
C LEU A 29 -0.17 21.45 -9.91
N THR A 30 0.54 22.47 -9.44
CA THR A 30 1.16 23.49 -10.31
C THR A 30 2.14 22.85 -11.28
N LEU A 31 3.07 22.02 -10.79
CA LEU A 31 4.02 21.28 -11.63
C LEU A 31 3.28 20.33 -12.59
N SER A 32 2.26 19.65 -12.11
CA SER A 32 1.46 18.73 -12.91
C SER A 32 0.74 19.43 -14.06
N PHE A 33 0.14 20.59 -13.82
CA PHE A 33 -0.51 21.39 -14.86
C PHE A 33 0.53 21.99 -15.84
N MET A 34 1.67 22.45 -15.35
CA MET A 34 2.74 23.02 -16.17
C MET A 34 3.32 21.99 -17.14
N PHE A 35 3.53 20.74 -16.68
CA PHE A 35 4.12 19.66 -17.46
C PHE A 35 3.11 18.67 -18.04
N ARG A 36 1.79 18.93 -17.96
CA ARG A 36 0.73 17.98 -18.32
C ARG A 36 0.90 17.31 -19.71
N ARG A 37 1.39 18.07 -20.70
CA ARG A 37 1.62 17.56 -22.06
C ARG A 37 2.78 16.56 -22.16
N ARG A 38 3.71 16.55 -21.19
CA ARG A 38 4.88 15.68 -21.16
C ARG A 38 4.67 14.45 -20.26
N LEU A 39 3.63 14.46 -19.43
CA LEU A 39 3.41 13.46 -18.40
C LEU A 39 2.55 12.26 -18.88
N GLY A 40 2.25 12.15 -20.17
CA GLY A 40 1.53 11.00 -20.74
C GLY A 40 0.22 10.70 -19.99
N LEU A 41 0.04 9.46 -19.55
CA LEU A 41 -1.13 8.99 -18.81
C LEU A 41 -1.48 9.88 -17.60
N TYR A 42 -0.47 10.34 -16.84
CA TYR A 42 -0.69 11.23 -15.70
C TYR A 42 -1.23 12.61 -16.12
N GLY A 43 -0.79 13.13 -17.26
CA GLY A 43 -1.31 14.39 -17.81
C GLY A 43 -2.80 14.32 -18.15
N HIS A 44 -3.26 13.19 -18.62
CA HIS A 44 -4.69 12.93 -18.87
C HIS A 44 -5.50 12.82 -17.57
N LEU A 45 -4.97 12.17 -16.52
CA LEU A 45 -5.59 12.13 -15.20
C LEU A 45 -5.97 13.52 -14.68
N ILE A 46 -5.04 14.47 -14.78
CA ILE A 46 -5.24 15.84 -14.29
C ILE A 46 -6.25 16.62 -15.16
N SER A 47 -6.41 16.22 -16.41
CA SER A 47 -7.37 16.85 -17.34
C SER A 47 -8.82 16.39 -17.10
N SER A 48 -9.02 15.28 -16.40
CA SER A 48 -10.35 14.76 -16.02
C SER A 48 -10.69 15.23 -14.61
N GLY A 49 -11.94 15.68 -14.38
CA GLY A 49 -12.39 16.10 -13.06
C GLY A 49 -12.31 14.98 -12.02
N VAL A 50 -12.65 13.74 -12.42
CA VAL A 50 -12.60 12.55 -11.56
C VAL A 50 -11.14 12.22 -11.21
N GLY A 51 -10.26 12.21 -12.20
CA GLY A 51 -8.83 11.95 -11.98
C GLY A 51 -8.17 13.03 -11.11
N LEU A 52 -8.49 14.31 -11.34
CA LEU A 52 -8.00 15.41 -10.53
C LEU A 52 -8.44 15.27 -9.06
N ALA A 53 -9.71 14.94 -8.81
CA ALA A 53 -10.19 14.68 -7.45
C ALA A 53 -9.44 13.51 -6.80
N GLY A 54 -9.22 12.42 -7.53
CA GLY A 54 -8.41 11.28 -7.06
C GLY A 54 -6.98 11.68 -6.72
N VAL A 55 -6.31 12.46 -7.59
CA VAL A 55 -4.95 12.97 -7.33
C VAL A 55 -4.89 13.85 -6.08
N ILE A 56 -5.88 14.72 -5.89
CA ILE A 56 -5.94 15.59 -4.70
C ILE A 56 -6.10 14.75 -3.43
N ILE A 57 -7.04 13.81 -3.40
CA ILE A 57 -7.33 13.02 -2.20
C ILE A 57 -6.15 12.09 -1.85
N VAL A 58 -5.62 11.35 -2.84
CA VAL A 58 -4.48 10.45 -2.61
C VAL A 58 -3.22 11.25 -2.27
N GLY A 59 -2.98 12.37 -2.96
CA GLY A 59 -1.89 13.29 -2.65
C GLY A 59 -2.00 13.89 -1.26
N PHE A 60 -3.21 14.25 -0.80
CA PHE A 60 -3.45 14.72 0.56
C PHE A 60 -2.98 13.68 1.60
N TRP A 61 -3.38 12.43 1.46
CA TRP A 61 -2.97 11.38 2.40
C TRP A 61 -1.49 11.05 2.30
N LEU A 62 -0.92 11.04 1.09
CA LEU A 62 0.51 10.83 0.89
C LEU A 62 1.35 11.90 1.59
N PHE A 63 1.00 13.17 1.41
CA PHE A 63 1.71 14.27 2.08
C PHE A 63 1.40 14.31 3.58
N THR A 64 0.20 13.91 4.03
CA THR A 64 -0.12 13.75 5.44
C THR A 64 0.79 12.71 6.10
N ALA A 65 0.99 11.57 5.48
CA ALA A 65 1.91 10.54 5.98
C ALA A 65 3.36 11.03 6.01
N LEU A 66 3.80 11.74 4.97
CA LEU A 66 5.16 12.27 4.87
C LEU A 66 5.43 13.32 5.96
N PHE A 67 4.51 14.26 6.15
CA PHE A 67 4.64 15.35 7.11
C PHE A 67 3.98 15.06 8.46
N ALA A 68 3.65 13.81 8.78
CA ALA A 68 2.92 13.46 10.00
C ALA A 68 3.55 14.04 11.28
N GLY A 69 4.88 14.03 11.40
CA GLY A 69 5.57 14.60 12.57
C GLY A 69 5.52 16.12 12.68
N ILE A 70 5.10 16.85 11.61
CA ILE A 70 4.93 18.30 11.62
C ILE A 70 3.46 18.66 11.84
N VAL A 71 2.57 17.89 11.22
CA VAL A 71 1.11 18.14 11.25
C VAL A 71 0.50 17.72 12.59
N ALA A 72 0.91 16.56 13.13
CA ALA A 72 0.40 16.04 14.39
C ALA A 72 0.91 16.89 15.58
N PRO A 73 0.00 17.40 16.42
CA PRO A 73 0.41 18.20 17.59
C PRO A 73 0.99 17.36 18.73
N PHE A 74 0.64 16.06 18.82
CA PHE A 74 1.07 15.16 19.88
C PHE A 74 1.64 13.86 19.31
N GLY A 75 2.40 13.14 20.13
CA GLY A 75 2.85 11.80 19.77
C GLY A 75 1.68 10.80 19.63
N PRO A 76 1.83 9.76 18.78
CA PRO A 76 0.73 8.81 18.53
C PRO A 76 0.38 7.93 19.74
N LEU A 77 1.32 7.78 20.68
CA LEU A 77 1.18 6.99 21.92
C LEU A 77 1.14 7.85 23.17
N GLU A 78 1.27 9.16 23.02
CA GLU A 78 1.27 10.10 24.14
C GLU A 78 -0.10 10.11 24.84
N GLN A 79 -0.08 9.84 26.14
CA GLN A 79 -1.28 9.75 26.98
C GLN A 79 -1.33 10.92 27.95
N ILE A 80 -2.33 11.75 27.82
CA ILE A 80 -2.56 12.92 28.69
C ILE A 80 -3.82 12.66 29.50
N VAL A 81 -3.66 12.10 30.70
CA VAL A 81 -4.75 11.55 31.53
C VAL A 81 -5.95 12.48 31.67
N VAL A 82 -5.72 13.80 31.81
CA VAL A 82 -6.77 14.83 31.90
C VAL A 82 -7.64 14.91 30.65
N MET A 83 -7.10 14.47 29.50
CA MET A 83 -7.78 14.52 28.19
C MET A 83 -8.51 13.22 27.83
N LYS A 84 -8.66 12.28 28.79
CA LYS A 84 -9.42 11.05 28.59
C LYS A 84 -10.86 11.36 28.21
N HIS A 85 -11.31 10.83 27.07
CA HIS A 85 -12.64 11.10 26.50
C HIS A 85 -12.96 12.60 26.31
N ALA A 86 -11.92 13.43 26.17
CA ALA A 86 -12.11 14.86 25.94
C ALA A 86 -12.96 15.13 24.70
N LEU A 87 -13.82 16.14 24.76
CA LEU A 87 -14.61 16.57 23.61
C LEU A 87 -13.71 17.20 22.53
N PRO A 88 -14.09 17.14 21.24
CA PRO A 88 -13.39 17.87 20.19
C PRO A 88 -13.22 19.36 20.54
N GLY A 89 -11.99 19.87 20.38
CA GLY A 89 -11.61 21.24 20.70
C GLY A 89 -11.25 21.50 22.17
N SER A 90 -11.25 20.49 23.05
CA SER A 90 -10.79 20.63 24.44
C SER A 90 -9.30 20.97 24.47
N ILE A 91 -8.93 22.01 25.25
CA ILE A 91 -7.56 22.50 25.38
C ILE A 91 -6.82 21.67 26.43
N GLU A 92 -5.64 21.16 26.06
CA GLU A 92 -4.72 20.51 26.99
C GLU A 92 -4.09 21.58 27.92
N PRO A 93 -4.23 21.43 29.27
CA PRO A 93 -3.87 22.48 30.21
C PRO A 93 -2.38 22.85 30.27
N ALA A 94 -1.48 21.91 30.00
CA ALA A 94 -0.03 22.15 30.12
C ALA A 94 0.55 22.82 28.86
N THR A 95 0.11 22.44 27.66
CA THR A 95 0.64 22.96 26.38
C THR A 95 -0.22 24.06 25.77
N GLY A 96 -1.48 24.19 26.21
CA GLY A 96 -2.45 25.09 25.59
C GLY A 96 -2.92 24.65 24.18
N ILE A 97 -2.52 23.46 23.72
CA ILE A 97 -2.87 22.95 22.39
C ILE A 97 -4.19 22.17 22.49
N PRO A 98 -5.18 22.42 21.60
CA PRO A 98 -6.43 21.71 21.65
C PRO A 98 -6.32 20.29 21.03
N PHE A 99 -7.03 19.34 21.61
CA PHE A 99 -7.37 18.07 21.00
C PHE A 99 -8.48 18.31 19.96
N TYR A 100 -8.08 18.66 18.74
CA TYR A 100 -8.99 19.09 17.67
C TYR A 100 -10.15 18.13 17.43
N LEU A 101 -9.87 16.82 17.41
CA LEU A 101 -10.86 15.78 17.20
C LEU A 101 -11.14 14.95 18.48
N GLY A 102 -10.79 15.50 19.65
CA GLY A 102 -11.04 14.91 20.96
C GLY A 102 -10.04 13.85 21.38
N GLY A 103 -10.28 13.29 22.56
CA GLY A 103 -9.46 12.24 23.19
C GLY A 103 -10.09 10.85 23.08
N ASP A 104 -9.24 9.82 23.03
CA ASP A 104 -9.66 8.42 23.06
C ASP A 104 -9.79 7.87 24.50
N LYS A 105 -10.10 6.57 24.63
CA LYS A 105 -10.23 5.87 25.92
C LYS A 105 -8.93 5.81 26.74
N LEU A 106 -7.78 5.96 26.09
CA LEU A 106 -6.45 5.97 26.71
C LEU A 106 -5.88 7.39 26.81
N ALA A 107 -6.74 8.41 26.68
CA ALA A 107 -6.34 9.81 26.77
C ALA A 107 -5.30 10.24 25.69
N ARG A 108 -5.33 9.62 24.51
CA ARG A 108 -4.49 9.97 23.35
C ARG A 108 -5.27 10.88 22.40
N ASP A 109 -4.57 11.75 21.69
CA ASP A 109 -5.18 12.66 20.70
C ASP A 109 -5.63 11.90 19.43
N VAL A 110 -6.95 11.92 19.16
CA VAL A 110 -7.54 11.24 18.00
C VAL A 110 -7.02 11.82 16.69
N PHE A 111 -6.80 13.14 16.60
CA PHE A 111 -6.29 13.80 15.41
C PHE A 111 -4.86 13.35 15.07
N SER A 112 -3.96 13.34 16.06
CA SER A 112 -2.58 12.87 15.87
C SER A 112 -2.54 11.39 15.49
N ARG A 113 -3.36 10.54 16.11
CA ARG A 113 -3.44 9.11 15.76
C ARG A 113 -3.94 8.88 14.34
N MET A 114 -4.92 9.63 13.88
CA MET A 114 -5.39 9.58 12.50
C MET A 114 -4.26 9.91 11.50
N ILE A 115 -3.48 10.95 11.79
CA ILE A 115 -2.35 11.38 10.95
C ILE A 115 -1.26 10.31 10.90
N TYR A 116 -0.82 9.80 12.05
CA TYR A 116 0.20 8.73 12.10
C TYR A 116 -0.30 7.42 11.50
N GLY A 117 -1.60 7.12 11.60
CA GLY A 117 -2.21 5.97 10.95
C GLY A 117 -2.07 5.99 9.42
N SER A 118 -2.03 7.17 8.81
CA SER A 118 -1.77 7.29 7.37
C SER A 118 -0.40 6.77 6.96
N ARG A 119 0.66 6.93 7.80
CA ARG A 119 1.99 6.37 7.54
C ARG A 119 1.96 4.85 7.43
N ILE A 120 1.24 4.21 8.33
CA ILE A 120 1.12 2.75 8.40
C ILE A 120 0.44 2.22 7.15
N VAL A 121 -0.71 2.79 6.81
CA VAL A 121 -1.48 2.38 5.63
C VAL A 121 -0.69 2.60 4.35
N LEU A 122 -0.05 3.76 4.19
CA LEU A 122 0.74 4.11 3.01
C LEU A 122 2.09 3.39 2.92
N ALA A 123 2.60 2.85 4.01
CA ALA A 123 3.77 1.98 3.98
C ALA A 123 3.37 0.54 3.58
N ILE A 124 2.38 -0.05 4.26
CA ILE A 124 2.05 -1.48 4.12
C ILE A 124 1.26 -1.76 2.85
N ALA A 125 0.19 -1.00 2.55
CA ALA A 125 -0.70 -1.35 1.45
C ALA A 125 -0.02 -1.26 0.07
N PRO A 126 0.73 -0.20 -0.29
CA PRO A 126 1.46 -0.17 -1.56
C PRO A 126 2.59 -1.19 -1.62
N ALA A 127 3.35 -1.39 -0.53
CA ALA A 127 4.47 -2.33 -0.51
C ALA A 127 3.99 -3.79 -0.68
N ALA A 128 2.95 -4.20 0.04
CA ALA A 128 2.35 -5.53 -0.12
C ALA A 128 1.75 -5.73 -1.53
N THR A 129 1.13 -4.69 -2.10
CA THR A 129 0.63 -4.71 -3.47
C THR A 129 1.78 -4.84 -4.48
N ALA A 130 2.90 -4.15 -4.29
CA ALA A 130 4.07 -4.25 -5.17
C ALA A 130 4.65 -5.66 -5.18
N ILE A 131 4.77 -6.31 -4.01
CA ILE A 131 5.22 -7.72 -3.94
C ILE A 131 4.22 -8.63 -4.65
N SER A 132 2.91 -8.44 -4.40
CA SER A 132 1.87 -9.23 -5.08
C SER A 132 1.93 -9.08 -6.61
N LEU A 133 2.24 -7.87 -7.11
CA LEU A 133 2.46 -7.62 -8.54
C LEU A 133 3.68 -8.39 -9.07
N MET A 134 4.80 -8.37 -8.36
CA MET A 134 6.02 -9.09 -8.77
C MET A 134 5.79 -10.59 -8.78
N VAL A 135 5.12 -11.14 -7.76
CA VAL A 135 4.71 -12.56 -7.72
C VAL A 135 3.77 -12.88 -8.88
N GLY A 136 2.73 -12.08 -9.06
CA GLY A 136 1.74 -12.27 -10.12
C GLY A 136 2.33 -12.17 -11.52
N CYS A 137 3.27 -11.24 -11.76
CA CYS A 137 3.98 -11.13 -13.03
C CYS A 137 4.90 -12.33 -13.29
N LEU A 138 5.73 -12.74 -12.29
CA LEU A 138 6.64 -13.87 -12.45
C LEU A 138 5.93 -15.18 -12.73
N LEU A 139 4.73 -15.38 -12.20
CA LEU A 139 3.94 -16.60 -12.40
C LEU A 139 2.95 -16.47 -13.56
N GLY A 140 2.31 -15.31 -13.71
CA GLY A 140 1.28 -15.06 -14.71
C GLY A 140 1.82 -14.94 -16.14
N LEU A 141 2.98 -14.29 -16.33
CA LEU A 141 3.61 -14.19 -17.64
C LEU A 141 3.95 -15.56 -18.24
N PRO A 142 4.67 -16.48 -17.54
CA PRO A 142 4.93 -17.82 -18.06
C PRO A 142 3.66 -18.66 -18.28
N ALA A 143 2.68 -18.56 -17.37
CA ALA A 143 1.42 -19.27 -17.52
C ALA A 143 0.68 -18.88 -18.79
N GLY A 144 0.55 -17.58 -19.06
CA GLY A 144 -0.08 -17.06 -20.27
C GLY A 144 0.74 -17.34 -21.54
N TYR A 145 2.07 -17.19 -21.48
CA TYR A 145 2.95 -17.33 -22.64
C TYR A 145 3.08 -18.79 -23.08
N PHE A 146 3.51 -19.68 -22.19
CA PHE A 146 3.73 -21.09 -22.54
C PHE A 146 2.45 -21.89 -22.63
N SER A 147 1.40 -21.50 -21.87
CA SER A 147 0.10 -22.22 -21.85
C SER A 147 0.25 -23.71 -21.46
N GLY A 148 -0.75 -24.53 -21.69
CA GLY A 148 -0.71 -25.98 -21.48
C GLY A 148 -0.50 -26.40 -20.02
N ARG A 149 0.47 -27.29 -19.75
CA ARG A 149 0.69 -27.88 -18.41
C ARG A 149 1.17 -26.88 -17.38
N ILE A 150 2.01 -25.91 -17.78
CA ILE A 150 2.52 -24.84 -16.89
C ILE A 150 1.35 -23.97 -16.44
N ASP A 151 0.51 -23.57 -17.38
CA ASP A 151 -0.69 -22.79 -17.10
C ASP A 151 -1.67 -23.55 -16.19
N ALA A 152 -1.94 -24.82 -16.49
CA ALA A 152 -2.84 -25.63 -15.67
C ALA A 152 -2.35 -25.77 -14.22
N LEU A 153 -1.04 -26.01 -14.01
CA LEU A 153 -0.44 -26.15 -12.68
C LEU A 153 -0.51 -24.82 -11.90
N LEU A 154 -0.04 -23.71 -12.52
CA LEU A 154 -0.01 -22.41 -11.84
C LEU A 154 -1.42 -21.88 -11.57
N SER A 155 -2.35 -22.10 -12.49
CA SER A 155 -3.77 -21.77 -12.30
C SER A 155 -4.42 -22.60 -11.20
N PHE A 156 -4.08 -23.89 -11.08
CA PHE A 156 -4.53 -24.75 -9.98
C PHE A 156 -4.05 -24.22 -8.63
N ILE A 157 -2.75 -23.89 -8.50
CA ILE A 157 -2.18 -23.31 -7.27
C ILE A 157 -2.87 -21.98 -6.92
N ALA A 158 -3.04 -21.10 -7.90
CA ALA A 158 -3.73 -19.83 -7.69
C ALA A 158 -5.18 -20.02 -7.22
N ASN A 159 -5.90 -20.98 -7.78
CA ASN A 159 -7.27 -21.31 -7.37
C ASN A 159 -7.31 -21.90 -5.96
N LEU A 160 -6.33 -22.75 -5.59
CA LEU A 160 -6.21 -23.31 -4.25
C LEU A 160 -6.03 -22.19 -3.19
N VAL A 161 -5.16 -21.22 -3.47
CA VAL A 161 -4.96 -20.07 -2.58
C VAL A 161 -6.24 -19.23 -2.46
N LEU A 162 -6.94 -19.00 -3.56
CA LEU A 162 -8.20 -18.22 -3.56
C LEU A 162 -9.37 -18.93 -2.87
N ALA A 163 -9.33 -20.26 -2.79
CA ALA A 163 -10.33 -21.01 -2.05
C ALA A 163 -10.14 -20.92 -0.54
N PHE A 164 -8.94 -20.49 -0.08
CA PHE A 164 -8.66 -20.36 1.33
C PHE A 164 -9.21 -19.01 1.88
N PRO A 165 -10.01 -19.03 2.97
CA PRO A 165 -10.53 -17.81 3.56
C PRO A 165 -9.40 -16.93 4.12
N VAL A 166 -9.19 -15.77 3.51
CA VAL A 166 -8.07 -14.86 3.83
C VAL A 166 -8.02 -14.50 5.32
N ILE A 167 -9.19 -14.22 5.92
CA ILE A 167 -9.30 -13.87 7.35
C ILE A 167 -8.81 -15.01 8.25
N LEU A 168 -9.07 -16.28 7.86
CA LEU A 168 -8.57 -17.44 8.63
C LEU A 168 -7.04 -17.56 8.54
N LEU A 169 -6.44 -17.24 7.40
CA LEU A 169 -4.98 -17.22 7.27
C LEU A 169 -4.37 -16.18 8.21
N PHE A 170 -4.94 -14.99 8.25
CA PHE A 170 -4.48 -13.97 9.17
C PHE A 170 -4.59 -14.40 10.63
N TYR A 171 -5.77 -14.92 11.00
CA TYR A 171 -5.98 -15.43 12.35
C TYR A 171 -4.94 -16.50 12.73
N LEU A 172 -4.66 -17.40 11.80
CA LEU A 172 -3.66 -18.44 11.98
C LEU A 172 -2.26 -17.85 12.23
N LEU A 173 -1.82 -16.91 11.38
CA LEU A 173 -0.47 -16.33 11.46
C LEU A 173 -0.26 -15.44 12.69
N VAL A 174 -1.32 -14.82 13.22
CA VAL A 174 -1.26 -13.95 14.41
C VAL A 174 -1.53 -14.70 15.72
N THR A 175 -1.96 -15.98 15.64
CA THR A 175 -2.18 -16.79 16.86
C THR A 175 -0.84 -17.06 17.55
N PRO A 176 -0.71 -16.79 18.88
CA PRO A 176 0.56 -16.89 19.61
C PRO A 176 1.28 -18.23 19.43
N GLY A 177 0.53 -19.35 19.39
CA GLY A 177 1.10 -20.69 19.19
C GLY A 177 1.69 -20.94 17.80
N ILE A 178 1.38 -20.11 16.79
CA ILE A 178 1.91 -20.24 15.43
C ILE A 178 2.96 -19.16 15.15
N MET A 179 2.82 -17.98 15.76
CA MET A 179 3.83 -16.92 15.64
C MET A 179 5.23 -17.39 16.04
N ASP A 180 5.32 -18.25 17.05
CA ASP A 180 6.58 -18.79 17.55
C ASP A 180 7.11 -19.98 16.72
N THR A 181 6.38 -20.40 15.68
CA THR A 181 6.81 -21.48 14.77
C THR A 181 7.59 -20.94 13.57
N PRO A 182 8.32 -21.80 12.82
CA PRO A 182 8.97 -21.39 11.57
C PRO A 182 8.02 -21.01 10.44
N VAL A 183 6.70 -21.21 10.58
CA VAL A 183 5.72 -21.01 9.50
C VAL A 183 5.67 -19.58 8.99
N PRO A 184 5.55 -18.53 9.84
CA PRO A 184 5.55 -17.13 9.38
C PRO A 184 6.85 -16.77 8.63
N TYR A 185 7.98 -17.17 9.16
CA TYR A 185 9.30 -16.94 8.54
C TYR A 185 9.46 -17.67 7.20
N ALA A 186 8.99 -18.90 7.10
CA ALA A 186 9.00 -19.66 5.85
C ALA A 186 8.12 -18.99 4.78
N MET A 187 6.93 -18.50 5.16
CA MET A 187 6.06 -17.75 4.27
C MET A 187 6.69 -16.41 3.87
N ALA A 188 7.27 -15.67 4.80
CA ALA A 188 8.00 -14.45 4.51
C ALA A 188 9.15 -14.73 3.53
N GLY A 189 9.97 -15.74 3.80
CA GLY A 189 11.06 -16.18 2.92
C GLY A 189 10.58 -16.52 1.51
N PHE A 190 9.46 -17.22 1.40
CA PHE A 190 8.86 -17.53 0.10
C PHE A 190 8.44 -16.28 -0.66
N PHE A 191 7.76 -15.33 -0.01
CA PHE A 191 7.26 -14.14 -0.72
C PHE A 191 8.34 -13.09 -1.00
N PHE A 192 9.27 -12.87 -0.10
CA PHE A 192 10.32 -11.86 -0.28
C PHE A 192 11.42 -12.27 -1.28
N ILE A 193 11.49 -13.54 -1.69
CA ILE A 193 12.40 -13.94 -2.76
C ILE A 193 11.91 -13.46 -4.16
N PHE A 194 10.59 -13.31 -4.36
CA PHE A 194 10.03 -12.94 -5.67
C PHE A 194 10.46 -11.56 -6.18
N PRO A 195 10.53 -10.48 -5.39
CA PRO A 195 11.08 -9.20 -5.82
C PRO A 195 12.51 -9.31 -6.34
N ILE A 196 13.35 -10.10 -5.65
CA ILE A 196 14.74 -10.33 -6.07
C ILE A 196 14.76 -11.08 -7.40
N LEU A 197 14.01 -12.16 -7.52
CA LEU A 197 13.91 -12.94 -8.76
C LEU A 197 13.36 -12.09 -9.92
N PHE A 198 12.35 -11.27 -9.67
CA PHE A 198 11.76 -10.39 -10.69
C PHE A 198 12.77 -9.38 -11.22
N LEU A 199 13.47 -8.68 -10.32
CA LEU A 199 14.49 -7.70 -10.70
C LEU A 199 15.68 -8.37 -11.39
N CYS A 200 16.13 -9.53 -10.91
CA CYS A 200 17.18 -10.31 -11.57
C CYS A 200 16.79 -10.73 -12.99
N ALA A 201 15.58 -11.24 -13.17
CA ALA A 201 15.08 -11.62 -14.50
C ALA A 201 14.98 -10.40 -15.43
N LEU A 202 14.47 -9.28 -14.92
CA LEU A 202 14.34 -8.03 -15.68
C LEU A 202 15.70 -7.50 -16.14
N PHE A 203 16.68 -7.43 -15.23
CA PHE A 203 18.00 -6.92 -15.58
C PHE A 203 18.80 -7.88 -16.46
N TYR A 204 18.73 -9.18 -16.19
CA TYR A 204 19.39 -10.19 -17.00
C TYR A 204 18.91 -10.15 -18.45
N THR A 205 17.62 -10.10 -18.68
CA THR A 205 17.06 -10.08 -20.04
C THR A 205 17.28 -8.75 -20.75
N GLY A 206 17.19 -7.62 -20.07
CA GLY A 206 17.33 -6.30 -20.69
C GLY A 206 18.76 -5.88 -20.99
N TYR A 207 19.73 -6.35 -20.18
CA TYR A 207 21.12 -5.88 -20.29
C TYR A 207 22.14 -6.99 -20.58
N SER A 208 21.71 -8.15 -21.09
CA SER A 208 22.57 -9.30 -21.41
C SER A 208 23.78 -8.95 -22.32
N LYS A 209 23.59 -8.00 -23.22
CA LYS A 209 24.66 -7.51 -24.14
C LYS A 209 25.61 -6.47 -23.50
N GLN A 210 25.25 -5.89 -22.33
CA GLN A 210 26.01 -4.87 -21.61
C GLN A 210 26.55 -5.42 -20.30
N LYS A 211 27.57 -6.30 -20.36
CA LYS A 211 28.07 -7.08 -19.21
C LYS A 211 28.40 -6.23 -17.96
N ALA A 212 29.06 -5.09 -18.10
CA ALA A 212 29.40 -4.23 -16.96
C ALA A 212 28.14 -3.72 -16.25
N LYS A 213 27.18 -3.18 -16.99
CA LYS A 213 25.91 -2.69 -16.45
C LYS A 213 25.08 -3.82 -15.83
N LEU A 214 25.06 -4.99 -16.47
CA LEU A 214 24.39 -6.17 -15.95
C LEU A 214 24.96 -6.60 -14.59
N ILE A 215 26.28 -6.73 -14.48
CA ILE A 215 26.95 -7.14 -13.23
C ILE A 215 26.66 -6.11 -12.13
N THR A 216 26.72 -4.80 -12.43
CA THR A 216 26.43 -3.76 -11.44
C THR A 216 24.97 -3.84 -10.97
N LEU A 217 23.99 -3.96 -11.87
CA LEU A 217 22.57 -4.01 -11.49
C LEU A 217 22.22 -5.29 -10.74
N LEU A 218 22.72 -6.45 -11.18
CA LEU A 218 22.53 -7.71 -10.47
C LEU A 218 23.22 -7.69 -9.11
N GLY A 219 24.46 -7.19 -9.03
CA GLY A 219 25.18 -7.04 -7.75
C GLY A 219 24.40 -6.15 -6.77
N LEU A 220 23.93 -4.99 -7.23
CA LEU A 220 23.12 -4.08 -6.42
C LEU A 220 21.81 -4.75 -5.95
N THR A 221 21.12 -5.47 -6.84
CA THR A 221 19.88 -6.18 -6.51
C THR A 221 20.12 -7.27 -5.48
N LEU A 222 21.19 -8.05 -5.62
CA LEU A 222 21.50 -9.12 -4.67
C LEU A 222 21.99 -8.59 -3.32
N ILE A 223 22.77 -7.50 -3.29
CA ILE A 223 23.23 -6.88 -2.05
C ILE A 223 22.06 -6.22 -1.30
N ILE A 224 21.31 -5.33 -1.95
CA ILE A 224 20.20 -4.62 -1.31
C ILE A 224 19.04 -5.58 -1.04
N GLY A 225 18.62 -6.36 -2.03
CA GLY A 225 17.53 -7.32 -1.89
C GLY A 225 17.87 -8.42 -0.89
N GLY A 226 19.11 -8.93 -0.90
CA GLY A 226 19.59 -9.92 0.05
C GLY A 226 19.66 -9.37 1.48
N TYR A 227 20.11 -8.12 1.65
CA TYR A 227 20.11 -7.44 2.95
C TYR A 227 18.68 -7.30 3.51
N ILE A 228 17.75 -6.80 2.68
CA ILE A 228 16.33 -6.68 3.05
C ILE A 228 15.74 -8.05 3.36
N TYR A 229 16.03 -9.06 2.54
CA TYR A 229 15.57 -10.43 2.75
C TYR A 229 16.06 -11.01 4.08
N ILE A 230 17.35 -10.87 4.39
CA ILE A 230 17.93 -11.37 5.65
C ILE A 230 17.36 -10.62 6.85
N GLY A 231 17.20 -9.29 6.75
CA GLY A 231 16.60 -8.47 7.80
C GLY A 231 15.16 -8.88 8.11
N LEU A 232 14.32 -9.05 7.08
CA LEU A 232 12.91 -9.36 7.24
C LEU A 232 12.61 -10.82 7.60
N VAL A 233 13.37 -11.78 7.04
CA VAL A 233 13.08 -13.21 7.20
C VAL A 233 13.77 -13.80 8.43
N PHE A 234 14.96 -13.32 8.76
CA PHE A 234 15.78 -13.87 9.85
C PHE A 234 15.91 -12.94 11.05
N ASP A 235 15.23 -11.79 11.01
CA ASP A 235 15.31 -10.76 12.06
C ASP A 235 16.76 -10.37 12.39
N ARG A 236 17.61 -10.31 11.35
CA ARG A 236 19.02 -9.97 11.45
C ARG A 236 19.29 -8.68 10.67
N ASP A 237 19.24 -7.58 11.39
CA ASP A 237 19.53 -6.25 10.83
C ASP A 237 20.82 -5.67 11.43
N PRO A 238 22.00 -6.00 10.87
CA PRO A 238 23.27 -5.54 11.40
C PRO A 238 23.47 -4.01 11.31
N LEU A 239 22.75 -3.33 10.45
CA LEU A 239 22.82 -1.86 10.28
C LEU A 239 21.69 -1.12 10.99
N ASN A 240 20.77 -1.83 11.61
CA ASN A 240 19.62 -1.28 12.32
C ASN A 240 18.75 -0.32 11.44
N LEU A 241 18.58 -0.69 10.16
CA LEU A 241 17.83 0.09 9.17
C LEU A 241 16.38 -0.39 8.99
N ILE A 242 16.09 -1.64 9.35
CA ILE A 242 14.82 -2.30 9.11
C ILE A 242 14.20 -2.66 10.45
N HIS A 243 13.28 -1.84 10.94
CA HIS A 243 12.49 -2.13 12.13
C HIS A 243 11.06 -2.45 11.70
N ILE A 244 10.72 -3.73 11.64
CA ILE A 244 9.36 -4.21 11.39
C ILE A 244 8.99 -5.12 12.54
N GLU A 245 7.91 -4.80 13.23
CA GLU A 245 7.39 -5.69 14.28
C GLU A 245 6.93 -7.04 13.67
N PRO A 246 7.07 -8.17 14.39
CA PRO A 246 6.65 -9.48 13.88
C PRO A 246 5.21 -9.53 13.39
N ASN A 247 4.30 -8.81 14.07
CA ASN A 247 2.90 -8.69 13.66
C ASN A 247 2.75 -7.97 12.31
N GLU A 248 3.51 -6.90 12.08
CA GLU A 248 3.50 -6.17 10.82
C GLU A 248 3.99 -7.05 9.67
N LEU A 249 5.05 -7.82 9.89
CA LEU A 249 5.58 -8.77 8.92
C LEU A 249 4.54 -9.83 8.56
N ASN A 250 3.87 -10.42 9.55
CA ASN A 250 2.82 -11.42 9.33
C ASN A 250 1.65 -10.86 8.53
N ILE A 251 1.21 -9.65 8.84
CA ILE A 251 0.16 -8.94 8.08
C ILE A 251 0.62 -8.75 6.63
N PHE A 252 1.84 -8.26 6.45
CA PHE A 252 2.40 -7.99 5.13
C PHE A 252 2.45 -9.25 4.26
N VAL A 253 2.95 -10.34 4.82
CA VAL A 253 3.06 -11.65 4.14
C VAL A 253 1.68 -12.20 3.77
N ALA A 254 0.74 -12.13 4.71
CA ALA A 254 -0.61 -12.65 4.47
C ALA A 254 -1.38 -11.82 3.44
N VAL A 255 -1.20 -10.49 3.43
CA VAL A 255 -1.75 -9.62 2.37
C VAL A 255 -1.14 -9.96 1.01
N ALA A 256 0.19 -10.14 0.94
CA ALA A 256 0.87 -10.52 -0.28
C ALA A 256 0.39 -11.88 -0.80
N PHE A 257 0.23 -12.86 0.09
CA PHE A 257 -0.33 -14.17 -0.23
C PHE A 257 -1.74 -14.07 -0.81
N ALA A 258 -2.64 -13.36 -0.12
CA ALA A 258 -4.03 -13.23 -0.52
C ALA A 258 -4.22 -12.50 -1.86
N SER A 259 -3.38 -11.49 -2.13
CA SER A 259 -3.50 -10.62 -3.29
C SER A 259 -2.84 -11.19 -4.55
N SER A 260 -1.77 -12.00 -4.41
CA SER A 260 -0.96 -12.51 -5.52
C SER A 260 -1.74 -13.32 -6.57
N PRO A 261 -2.68 -14.24 -6.21
CA PRO A 261 -3.43 -15.01 -7.19
C PRO A 261 -4.36 -14.17 -8.07
N GLY A 262 -4.89 -13.08 -7.52
CA GLY A 262 -5.68 -12.13 -8.30
C GLY A 262 -4.85 -11.42 -9.36
N VAL A 263 -3.63 -10.97 -9.01
CA VAL A 263 -2.67 -10.39 -9.98
C VAL A 263 -2.27 -11.44 -11.02
N PHE A 264 -1.94 -12.65 -10.59
CA PHE A 264 -1.62 -13.77 -11.49
C PHE A 264 -2.70 -13.93 -12.58
N ARG A 265 -3.98 -13.96 -12.20
CA ARG A 265 -5.09 -14.13 -13.17
C ARG A 265 -5.13 -13.00 -14.20
N ILE A 266 -4.94 -11.76 -13.77
CA ILE A 266 -4.96 -10.59 -14.65
C ILE A 266 -3.76 -10.62 -15.60
N VAL A 267 -2.55 -10.81 -15.07
CA VAL A 267 -1.31 -10.88 -15.87
C VAL A 267 -1.39 -12.02 -16.88
N ARG A 268 -1.85 -13.20 -16.45
CA ARG A 268 -2.07 -14.34 -17.33
C ARG A 268 -3.04 -14.02 -18.45
N GLY A 269 -4.19 -13.40 -18.14
CA GLY A 269 -5.19 -13.01 -19.13
C GLY A 269 -4.65 -12.03 -20.15
N LEU A 270 -3.97 -10.96 -19.69
CA LEU A 270 -3.32 -9.98 -20.56
C LEU A 270 -2.23 -10.63 -21.43
N THR A 271 -1.45 -11.55 -20.88
CA THR A 271 -0.40 -12.26 -21.62
C THR A 271 -1.00 -13.11 -22.74
N LEU A 272 -2.13 -13.79 -22.48
CA LEU A 272 -2.83 -14.60 -23.49
C LEU A 272 -3.36 -13.74 -24.66
N ASP A 273 -3.84 -12.53 -24.39
CA ASP A 273 -4.29 -11.60 -25.42
C ASP A 273 -3.10 -11.00 -26.19
N ILE A 274 -2.11 -10.47 -25.47
CA ILE A 274 -1.00 -9.74 -26.07
C ILE A 274 -0.08 -10.65 -26.88
N LYS A 275 0.13 -11.90 -26.47
CA LYS A 275 1.03 -12.83 -27.17
C LYS A 275 0.62 -13.14 -28.62
N THR A 276 -0.62 -12.86 -29.00
CA THR A 276 -1.14 -13.09 -30.35
C THR A 276 -0.88 -11.91 -31.30
N ARG A 277 -0.35 -10.80 -30.79
CA ARG A 277 -0.13 -9.56 -31.57
C ARG A 277 1.06 -9.72 -32.52
N GLU A 278 1.00 -9.02 -33.67
CA GLU A 278 2.01 -9.11 -34.74
C GLU A 278 3.42 -8.76 -34.28
N TYR A 279 3.59 -7.75 -33.41
CA TYR A 279 4.91 -7.36 -32.91
C TYR A 279 5.58 -8.42 -32.05
N ILE A 280 4.79 -9.29 -31.39
CA ILE A 280 5.33 -10.45 -30.67
C ILE A 280 5.87 -11.49 -31.67
N ASN A 281 5.15 -11.74 -32.76
CA ASN A 281 5.64 -12.60 -33.84
C ASN A 281 6.93 -12.05 -34.46
N ALA A 282 7.02 -10.73 -34.63
CA ALA A 282 8.24 -10.08 -35.10
C ALA A 282 9.41 -10.27 -34.09
N ALA A 283 9.17 -10.21 -32.79
CA ALA A 283 10.19 -10.48 -31.77
C ALA A 283 10.65 -11.95 -31.79
N LEU A 284 9.73 -12.89 -31.99
CA LEU A 284 10.05 -14.31 -32.17
C LEU A 284 10.90 -14.54 -33.41
N THR A 285 10.59 -13.88 -34.54
CA THR A 285 11.38 -13.96 -35.79
C THR A 285 12.78 -13.39 -35.62
N ARG A 286 12.99 -12.39 -34.77
CA ARG A 286 14.32 -11.88 -34.39
C ARG A 286 15.13 -12.85 -33.51
N GLY A 287 14.50 -13.96 -33.04
CA GLY A 287 15.16 -14.94 -32.19
C GLY A 287 15.28 -14.50 -30.73
N GLU A 288 14.43 -13.56 -30.27
CA GLU A 288 14.47 -13.09 -28.89
C GLU A 288 14.06 -14.19 -27.91
N HIS A 289 14.73 -14.23 -26.75
CA HIS A 289 14.46 -15.24 -25.72
C HIS A 289 13.06 -15.04 -25.10
N PRO A 290 12.32 -16.11 -24.77
CA PRO A 290 10.97 -16.03 -24.20
C PRO A 290 10.83 -15.06 -23.01
N TRP A 291 11.78 -15.05 -22.06
CA TRP A 291 11.77 -14.15 -20.93
C TRP A 291 11.96 -12.67 -21.34
N TYR A 292 12.73 -12.41 -22.42
CA TYR A 292 12.84 -11.07 -22.98
C TYR A 292 11.49 -10.62 -23.54
N ILE A 293 10.82 -11.48 -24.31
CA ILE A 293 9.50 -11.19 -24.89
C ILE A 293 8.47 -10.91 -23.77
N MET A 294 8.44 -11.75 -22.73
CA MET A 294 7.52 -11.57 -21.61
C MET A 294 7.75 -10.25 -20.84
N LEU A 295 8.99 -9.91 -20.51
CA LEU A 295 9.32 -8.77 -19.65
C LEU A 295 9.47 -7.45 -20.41
N TRP A 296 9.87 -7.46 -21.69
CA TRP A 296 10.17 -6.25 -22.45
C TRP A 296 9.21 -5.96 -23.59
N GLU A 297 8.45 -6.96 -24.06
CA GLU A 297 7.44 -6.76 -25.10
C GLU A 297 6.02 -6.89 -24.52
N ILE A 298 5.72 -7.91 -23.71
CA ILE A 298 4.35 -8.12 -23.19
C ILE A 298 4.07 -7.21 -21.99
N LEU A 299 4.91 -7.23 -20.96
CA LEU A 299 4.66 -6.52 -19.71
C LEU A 299 4.52 -4.99 -19.89
N PRO A 300 5.35 -4.29 -20.69
CA PRO A 300 5.18 -2.87 -20.95
C PRO A 300 3.88 -2.53 -21.68
N ASN A 301 3.39 -3.43 -22.55
CA ASN A 301 2.13 -3.26 -23.26
C ASN A 301 0.91 -3.60 -22.39
N ALA A 302 1.09 -4.34 -21.31
CA ALA A 302 0.08 -4.62 -20.27
C ALA A 302 -0.02 -3.51 -19.21
N ARG A 303 0.83 -2.47 -19.26
CA ARG A 303 0.94 -1.46 -18.18
C ARG A 303 -0.36 -0.73 -17.86
N GLY A 304 -1.18 -0.39 -18.85
CA GLY A 304 -2.43 0.34 -18.62
C GLY A 304 -3.36 -0.41 -17.64
N PRO A 305 -3.84 -1.61 -18.01
CA PRO A 305 -4.65 -2.44 -17.11
C PRO A 305 -3.97 -2.76 -15.76
N LEU A 306 -2.64 -2.95 -15.74
CA LEU A 306 -1.92 -3.25 -14.50
C LEU A 306 -1.86 -2.06 -13.55
N ILE A 307 -1.71 -0.83 -14.04
CA ILE A 307 -1.73 0.37 -13.19
C ILE A 307 -3.12 0.55 -12.57
N VAL A 308 -4.18 0.35 -13.36
CA VAL A 308 -5.57 0.38 -12.85
C VAL A 308 -5.77 -0.64 -11.75
N ASP A 309 -5.39 -1.90 -12.01
CA ASP A 309 -5.48 -2.98 -11.01
C ASP A 309 -4.66 -2.66 -9.74
N THR A 310 -3.47 -2.06 -9.89
CA THR A 310 -2.64 -1.64 -8.77
C THR A 310 -3.34 -0.63 -7.86
N CYS A 311 -3.96 0.40 -8.44
CA CYS A 311 -4.71 1.40 -7.66
C CYS A 311 -5.86 0.74 -6.87
N LEU A 312 -6.65 -0.12 -7.52
CA LEU A 312 -7.74 -0.85 -6.87
C LEU A 312 -7.23 -1.78 -5.77
N ARG A 313 -6.12 -2.47 -5.99
CA ARG A 313 -5.53 -3.38 -4.99
C ARG A 313 -5.02 -2.65 -3.77
N ILE A 314 -4.36 -1.51 -3.92
CA ILE A 314 -3.97 -0.69 -2.77
C ILE A 314 -5.22 -0.34 -1.94
N GLY A 315 -6.34 0.02 -2.60
CA GLY A 315 -7.61 0.28 -1.94
C GLY A 315 -8.16 -0.94 -1.20
N TYR A 316 -8.22 -2.10 -1.84
CA TYR A 316 -8.68 -3.35 -1.21
C TYR A 316 -7.76 -3.78 -0.06
N THR A 317 -6.45 -3.64 -0.22
CA THR A 317 -5.48 -3.92 0.83
C THR A 317 -5.67 -2.99 2.04
N THR A 318 -5.95 -1.70 1.78
CA THR A 318 -6.26 -0.74 2.84
C THR A 318 -7.52 -1.13 3.63
N ILE A 319 -8.59 -1.54 2.94
CA ILE A 319 -9.81 -2.04 3.57
C ILE A 319 -9.52 -3.30 4.40
N LEU A 320 -8.72 -4.21 3.85
CA LEU A 320 -8.34 -5.45 4.52
C LEU A 320 -7.54 -5.16 5.81
N LEU A 321 -6.54 -4.26 5.76
CA LEU A 321 -5.79 -3.81 6.93
C LEU A 321 -6.70 -3.21 7.99
N GLY A 322 -7.63 -2.33 7.59
CA GLY A 322 -8.62 -1.75 8.48
C GLY A 322 -9.52 -2.82 9.14
N THR A 323 -9.95 -3.81 8.37
CA THR A 323 -10.76 -4.93 8.86
C THR A 323 -10.00 -5.79 9.86
N LEU A 324 -8.73 -6.11 9.58
CA LEU A 324 -7.88 -6.88 10.49
C LEU A 324 -7.65 -6.14 11.80
N GLY A 325 -7.31 -4.85 11.75
CA GLY A 325 -7.18 -4.00 12.92
C GLY A 325 -8.46 -3.96 13.74
N PHE A 326 -9.63 -3.84 13.09
CA PHE A 326 -10.94 -3.86 13.75
C PHE A 326 -11.20 -5.19 14.48
N PHE A 327 -10.84 -6.33 13.92
CA PHE A 327 -10.95 -7.62 14.60
C PHE A 327 -9.87 -7.86 15.66
N GLY A 328 -8.88 -6.96 15.78
CA GLY A 328 -7.75 -7.10 16.70
C GLY A 328 -6.70 -8.11 16.24
N LEU A 329 -6.72 -8.44 14.96
CA LEU A 329 -5.72 -9.26 14.26
C LEU A 329 -4.69 -8.36 13.55
N GLY A 330 -4.72 -7.05 13.81
CA GLY A 330 -3.83 -6.06 13.24
C GLY A 330 -2.51 -5.99 13.98
N MET A 331 -1.91 -4.81 13.89
CA MET A 331 -0.70 -4.45 14.63
C MET A 331 -0.93 -4.51 16.15
N SER A 332 0.10 -4.16 16.92
CA SER A 332 -0.03 -4.06 18.37
C SER A 332 -1.21 -3.17 18.76
N SER A 333 -1.83 -3.43 19.91
CA SER A 333 -2.97 -2.64 20.45
C SER A 333 -2.60 -1.16 20.67
N GLU A 334 -1.33 -0.83 20.65
CA GLU A 334 -0.80 0.53 20.78
C GLU A 334 -0.65 1.24 19.44
N SER A 335 -0.59 0.48 18.35
CA SER A 335 -0.42 1.05 17.00
C SER A 335 -1.50 2.09 16.68
N PRO A 336 -1.13 3.23 16.06
CA PRO A 336 -2.09 4.24 15.64
C PRO A 336 -2.84 3.89 14.35
N ASP A 337 -2.84 2.61 13.92
CA ASP A 337 -3.54 2.19 12.70
C ASP A 337 -5.04 2.49 12.76
N TRP A 338 -5.63 2.77 11.60
CA TRP A 338 -7.03 3.18 11.51
C TRP A 338 -8.00 2.08 11.93
N GLY A 339 -7.69 0.81 11.67
CA GLY A 339 -8.56 -0.33 12.05
C GLY A 339 -8.67 -0.50 13.55
N THR A 340 -7.54 -0.51 14.26
CA THR A 340 -7.49 -0.58 15.73
C THR A 340 -8.14 0.64 16.37
N ALA A 341 -7.92 1.84 15.80
CA ALA A 341 -8.57 3.06 16.29
C ALA A 341 -10.10 3.00 16.14
N ILE A 342 -10.62 2.48 15.02
CA ILE A 342 -12.07 2.26 14.82
C ILE A 342 -12.61 1.26 15.84
N LYS A 343 -11.92 0.12 16.07
CA LYS A 343 -12.31 -0.88 17.08
C LYS A 343 -12.43 -0.27 18.47
N ASP A 344 -11.38 0.43 18.88
CA ASP A 344 -11.31 1.06 20.19
C ASP A 344 -12.41 2.11 20.40
N GLY A 345 -12.66 2.93 19.38
CA GLY A 345 -13.72 3.94 19.42
C GLY A 345 -15.12 3.36 19.33
N SER A 346 -15.30 2.21 18.64
CA SER A 346 -16.62 1.59 18.43
C SER A 346 -17.31 1.16 19.72
N GLN A 347 -16.53 0.82 20.74
CA GLN A 347 -17.06 0.45 22.07
C GLN A 347 -17.81 1.60 22.74
N PHE A 348 -17.51 2.84 22.36
CA PHE A 348 -18.06 4.05 22.97
C PHE A 348 -18.93 4.88 22.02
N LEU A 349 -19.33 4.34 20.86
CA LEU A 349 -20.09 5.05 19.82
C LEU A 349 -21.35 5.77 20.32
N ARG A 350 -22.01 5.21 21.34
CA ARG A 350 -23.22 5.81 21.93
C ARG A 350 -22.93 7.05 22.77
N LEU A 351 -21.71 7.20 23.27
CA LEU A 351 -21.27 8.30 24.14
C LEU A 351 -20.37 9.28 23.39
N TYR A 352 -19.44 8.73 22.59
CA TYR A 352 -18.39 9.48 21.88
C TYR A 352 -18.19 8.87 20.50
N ALA A 353 -18.67 9.52 19.46
CA ALA A 353 -18.59 8.98 18.10
C ALA A 353 -17.25 9.27 17.39
N TRP A 354 -16.59 10.39 17.72
CA TRP A 354 -15.41 10.87 17.00
C TRP A 354 -14.21 9.92 17.03
N PRO A 355 -13.85 9.17 18.11
CA PRO A 355 -12.70 8.28 18.08
C PRO A 355 -12.82 7.13 17.06
N ALA A 356 -14.06 6.74 16.69
CA ALA A 356 -14.33 5.74 15.68
C ALA A 356 -14.54 6.36 14.29
N LEU A 357 -15.32 7.45 14.20
CA LEU A 357 -15.72 8.06 12.93
C LEU A 357 -14.54 8.72 12.22
N VAL A 358 -13.63 9.37 12.95
CA VAL A 358 -12.48 10.07 12.34
C VAL A 358 -11.59 9.12 11.54
N PRO A 359 -11.05 8.03 12.10
CA PRO A 359 -10.24 7.09 11.33
C PRO A 359 -11.06 6.34 10.26
N ALA A 360 -12.36 6.12 10.47
CA ALA A 360 -13.23 5.52 9.45
C ALA A 360 -13.40 6.44 8.22
N ILE A 361 -13.59 7.75 8.42
CA ILE A 361 -13.66 8.73 7.35
C ILE A 361 -12.30 8.85 6.64
N ALA A 362 -11.19 8.78 7.38
CA ALA A 362 -9.85 8.80 6.81
C ALA A 362 -9.65 7.61 5.86
N LEU A 363 -9.94 6.40 6.31
CA LEU A 363 -9.87 5.17 5.51
C LEU A 363 -10.77 5.25 4.27
N MET A 364 -12.04 5.63 4.47
CA MET A 364 -13.02 5.76 3.38
C MET A 364 -12.55 6.77 2.33
N SER A 365 -12.06 7.93 2.74
CA SER A 365 -11.61 8.97 1.81
C SER A 365 -10.39 8.56 1.02
N PHE A 366 -9.41 7.86 1.64
CA PHE A 366 -8.24 7.36 0.92
C PHE A 366 -8.61 6.31 -0.13
N VAL A 367 -9.46 5.35 0.24
CA VAL A 367 -9.96 4.32 -0.70
C VAL A 367 -10.77 4.96 -1.83
N LEU A 368 -11.62 5.95 -1.53
CA LEU A 368 -12.35 6.71 -2.54
C LEU A 368 -11.37 7.39 -3.53
N GLY A 369 -10.33 8.03 -3.03
CA GLY A 369 -9.32 8.66 -3.89
C GLY A 369 -8.65 7.68 -4.84
N LEU A 370 -8.28 6.48 -4.36
CA LEU A 370 -7.70 5.42 -5.19
C LEU A 370 -8.69 4.89 -6.25
N ASN A 371 -9.95 4.72 -5.89
CA ASN A 371 -10.99 4.29 -6.84
C ASN A 371 -11.22 5.33 -7.94
N LEU A 372 -11.27 6.63 -7.59
CA LEU A 372 -11.39 7.70 -8.57
C LEU A 372 -10.19 7.75 -9.53
N LEU A 373 -8.97 7.50 -9.02
CA LEU A 373 -7.78 7.36 -9.86
C LEU A 373 -7.90 6.17 -10.82
N ALA A 374 -8.32 5.01 -10.31
CA ALA A 374 -8.48 3.80 -11.11
C ALA A 374 -9.52 3.97 -12.21
N ASP A 375 -10.67 4.57 -11.89
CA ASP A 375 -11.75 4.82 -12.87
C ASP A 375 -11.29 5.77 -13.99
N SER A 376 -10.61 6.86 -13.64
CA SER A 376 -10.08 7.79 -14.62
C SER A 376 -9.01 7.17 -15.51
N LEU A 377 -8.12 6.34 -14.95
CA LEU A 377 -7.09 5.59 -15.72
C LEU A 377 -7.73 4.55 -16.64
N ARG A 378 -8.78 3.86 -16.17
CA ARG A 378 -9.51 2.87 -16.95
C ARG A 378 -10.19 3.49 -18.18
N GLU A 379 -10.85 4.63 -17.99
CA GLU A 379 -11.50 5.36 -19.10
C GLU A 379 -10.49 5.73 -20.20
N GLN A 380 -9.26 6.07 -19.82
CA GLN A 380 -8.19 6.42 -20.77
C GLN A 380 -7.61 5.20 -21.47
N SER A 381 -7.40 4.12 -20.73
CA SER A 381 -6.90 2.85 -21.29
C SER A 381 -7.83 2.23 -22.34
N LEU A 382 -9.08 2.67 -22.41
CA LEU A 382 -10.06 2.25 -23.43
C LEU A 382 -10.05 3.16 -24.67
N ARG A 383 -9.41 4.34 -24.60
CA ARG A 383 -9.32 5.30 -25.73
C ARG A 383 -8.05 5.16 -26.56
N ASP A 384 -7.01 4.56 -25.95
CA ASP A 384 -5.73 4.22 -26.61
C ASP A 384 -5.78 2.78 -27.18
#